data_a2a6fccd2716b39138b8fd662a84d802
#
_entry.id   a2a6fccd2716b39138b8fd662a84d802
#
_cell.length_a   1.000
_cell.length_b   1.000
_cell.length_c   1.000
_cell.angle_alpha   90.00
_cell.angle_beta   90.00
_cell.angle_gamma   90.00
#
_symmetry.space_group_name_H-M   'P 1'
#
loop_
_entity.id
_entity.type
_entity.pdbx_description
1 polymer ?
#
loop_
_entity_poly.entity_id
_entity_poly.type
_entity_poly.pdbx_seq_one_letter_code
_entity_poly.pdbx_strand_id
1 'polypeptide(L)'
;MSTDPAFQRALDACAAEPIHIIGAIQPPGVLLVYQRHGGRIVAASANAAELFETEVQALLGQPIHQVVDTPLLDLVSEAIAHREPGPSRLAGIGNVGAFGALYHASAHADGDLVHIELEPASSARGPDEGQAVLALDSNGPDGLLQALAQQVQALSGYSRVMVYQFLHDGSGEVLAEALDGDLPSYLGLRYPASDIPPQARALYLRNRVRAIADVNHTPSPVHQDPQLPAPLDMSYDVLRTVSPVHLEYLRNMGVAASMSISLVVDGKLWGLVACHHHEPREVCAHTRQALDLLGRHASMILDASALREQVQREEAMRAQRDLVEARLHGLADPVSGLYGVLDAALAAVSADGIVLHLGGRHLASGSVPASGGIDAALRWARNRGRSSVACTALGEDWNPADDVHDACGVLALPLGRGVDDWLLLFRREQRRTVLWAGRPDQPFQLDPSGDRVGPRTSFAAWEEQVQGSSIPWFHRDVELAQRLRMVLERALAGTTALAGSHSSIDRDPVAAIEAREQSARLRRLAELLDGASPGRARLQRLHRLLSHIEDELGAMAGTNG
;
A
#
# COMPACT_ATOMS: atom_id res chain seq x y z
N MET A 1 -23.44 -3.36 -5.50
CA MET A 1 -22.71 -3.10 -6.78
C MET A 1 -23.65 -3.29 -7.94
N SER A 2 -23.69 -2.38 -8.92
CA SER A 2 -24.53 -2.52 -10.10
C SER A 2 -24.17 -3.81 -10.85
N THR A 3 -25.15 -4.65 -11.13
CA THR A 3 -25.00 -5.90 -11.90
C THR A 3 -25.09 -5.67 -13.42
N ASP A 4 -25.02 -4.43 -13.87
CA ASP A 4 -25.06 -4.08 -15.30
C ASP A 4 -23.75 -4.55 -15.99
N PRO A 5 -23.84 -5.51 -16.93
CA PRO A 5 -22.66 -6.01 -17.64
C PRO A 5 -21.94 -4.95 -18.50
N ALA A 6 -22.66 -3.90 -18.94
CA ALA A 6 -22.05 -2.81 -19.68
C ALA A 6 -21.17 -1.96 -18.75
N PHE A 7 -21.67 -1.68 -17.55
CA PHE A 7 -20.93 -0.95 -16.53
C PHE A 7 -19.66 -1.72 -16.09
N GLN A 8 -19.75 -3.04 -15.87
CA GLN A 8 -18.59 -3.84 -15.50
C GLN A 8 -17.53 -3.84 -16.61
N ARG A 9 -17.93 -3.99 -17.89
CA ARG A 9 -17.00 -3.89 -19.02
C ARG A 9 -16.30 -2.55 -19.11
N ALA A 10 -17.00 -1.46 -18.83
CA ALA A 10 -16.42 -0.11 -18.84
C ALA A 10 -15.44 0.11 -17.70
N LEU A 11 -15.69 -0.47 -16.50
CA LEU A 11 -14.73 -0.51 -15.39
C LEU A 11 -13.49 -1.32 -15.74
N ASP A 12 -13.68 -2.50 -16.33
CA ASP A 12 -12.58 -3.38 -16.74
C ASP A 12 -11.72 -2.70 -17.82
N ALA A 13 -12.34 -1.98 -18.77
CA ALA A 13 -11.65 -1.19 -19.79
C ALA A 13 -10.83 -0.04 -19.16
N CYS A 14 -11.40 0.67 -18.17
CA CYS A 14 -10.69 1.71 -17.43
C CYS A 14 -9.50 1.12 -16.65
N ALA A 15 -9.67 -0.04 -16.02
CA ALA A 15 -8.60 -0.73 -15.31
C ALA A 15 -7.49 -1.27 -16.23
N ALA A 16 -7.82 -1.52 -17.49
CA ALA A 16 -6.88 -1.98 -18.52
C ALA A 16 -6.21 -0.83 -19.29
N GLU A 17 -6.56 0.43 -19.04
CA GLU A 17 -5.96 1.59 -19.72
C GLU A 17 -4.43 1.59 -19.52
N PRO A 18 -3.63 1.58 -20.63
CA PRO A 18 -2.17 1.49 -20.51
C PRO A 18 -1.56 2.87 -20.21
N ILE A 19 -1.87 3.42 -19.04
CA ILE A 19 -1.48 4.77 -18.60
C ILE A 19 0.04 5.00 -18.50
N HIS A 20 0.85 3.96 -18.63
CA HIS A 20 2.31 4.04 -18.65
C HIS A 20 2.87 4.35 -20.05
N ILE A 21 2.11 4.13 -21.12
CA ILE A 21 2.49 4.40 -22.51
C ILE A 21 1.62 5.48 -23.15
N ILE A 22 1.20 6.47 -22.38
CA ILE A 22 0.24 7.50 -22.81
C ILE A 22 0.77 8.39 -23.95
N GLY A 23 2.09 8.40 -24.19
CA GLY A 23 2.74 9.06 -25.33
C GLY A 23 2.67 10.58 -25.31
N ALA A 24 2.54 11.21 -24.15
CA ALA A 24 2.51 12.64 -23.99
C ALA A 24 3.05 13.08 -22.62
N ILE A 25 3.52 14.33 -22.54
CA ILE A 25 4.04 14.96 -21.33
C ILE A 25 3.29 16.23 -20.98
N GLN A 26 3.49 16.70 -19.75
CA GLN A 26 2.99 17.97 -19.24
C GLN A 26 3.98 19.10 -19.58
N PRO A 27 3.57 20.17 -20.32
CA PRO A 27 4.38 21.35 -20.49
C PRO A 27 4.45 22.16 -19.16
N PRO A 28 5.46 23.04 -18.98
CA PRO A 28 6.46 23.45 -19.98
C PRO A 28 7.66 22.53 -20.10
N GLY A 29 7.67 21.38 -19.41
CA GLY A 29 8.78 20.44 -19.51
C GLY A 29 8.93 19.85 -20.90
N VAL A 30 10.14 19.38 -21.23
CA VAL A 30 10.51 18.77 -22.50
C VAL A 30 11.13 17.39 -22.25
N LEU A 31 10.76 16.40 -23.05
CA LEU A 31 11.31 15.04 -23.00
C LEU A 31 12.17 14.79 -24.23
N LEU A 32 13.39 14.29 -24.00
CA LEU A 32 14.26 13.68 -25.00
C LEU A 32 14.59 12.26 -24.57
N VAL A 33 14.53 11.31 -25.51
CA VAL A 33 14.94 9.91 -25.27
C VAL A 33 15.98 9.52 -26.30
N TYR A 34 17.11 8.95 -25.84
CA TYR A 34 18.17 8.52 -26.73
C TYR A 34 18.65 7.10 -26.40
N GLN A 35 19.26 6.44 -27.38
CA GLN A 35 19.89 5.14 -27.19
C GLN A 35 21.19 5.30 -26.45
N ARG A 36 21.41 4.54 -25.39
CA ARG A 36 22.64 4.53 -24.59
C ARG A 36 23.85 4.17 -25.44
N HIS A 37 23.67 3.17 -26.30
CA HIS A 37 24.66 2.78 -27.29
C HIS A 37 24.46 3.59 -28.58
N GLY A 38 25.44 4.48 -28.89
CA GLY A 38 25.38 5.32 -30.08
C GLY A 38 24.84 6.73 -29.88
N GLY A 39 24.19 7.04 -28.75
CA GLY A 39 23.74 8.38 -28.39
C GLY A 39 22.67 8.98 -29.32
N ARG A 40 21.95 8.15 -30.08
CA ARG A 40 20.97 8.59 -31.07
C ARG A 40 19.64 8.91 -30.40
N ILE A 41 19.07 10.08 -30.65
CA ILE A 41 17.72 10.47 -30.20
C ILE A 41 16.68 9.62 -30.92
N VAL A 42 15.81 8.96 -30.16
CA VAL A 42 14.77 8.05 -30.68
C VAL A 42 13.37 8.50 -30.32
N ALA A 43 13.21 9.42 -29.37
CA ALA A 43 11.94 10.07 -29.11
C ALA A 43 12.15 11.49 -28.55
N ALA A 44 11.20 12.37 -28.84
CA ALA A 44 11.17 13.74 -28.32
C ALA A 44 9.72 14.23 -28.19
N SER A 45 9.44 15.06 -27.19
CA SER A 45 8.14 15.72 -27.07
C SER A 45 8.00 16.83 -28.12
N ALA A 46 6.79 17.08 -28.61
CA ALA A 46 6.52 18.05 -29.69
C ALA A 46 7.04 19.46 -29.36
N ASN A 47 6.95 19.89 -28.09
CA ASN A 47 7.44 21.18 -27.63
C ASN A 47 8.97 21.28 -27.56
N ALA A 48 9.71 20.20 -27.82
CA ALA A 48 11.15 20.26 -28.05
C ALA A 48 11.48 21.13 -29.28
N ALA A 49 10.56 21.20 -30.25
CA ALA A 49 10.71 22.06 -31.43
C ALA A 49 10.92 23.53 -31.08
N GLU A 50 10.20 24.04 -30.08
CA GLU A 50 10.33 25.41 -29.60
C GLU A 50 11.65 25.64 -28.85
N LEU A 51 12.06 24.68 -28.01
CA LEU A 51 13.29 24.80 -27.22
C LEU A 51 14.55 24.77 -28.09
N PHE A 52 14.56 23.93 -29.12
CA PHE A 52 15.72 23.73 -29.98
C PHE A 52 15.64 24.46 -31.35
N GLU A 53 14.55 25.25 -31.55
CA GLU A 53 14.27 25.98 -32.80
C GLU A 53 14.40 25.11 -34.08
N THR A 54 13.90 23.86 -33.95
CA THR A 54 13.96 22.89 -35.05
C THR A 54 12.75 21.97 -35.03
N GLU A 55 12.36 21.47 -36.20
CA GLU A 55 11.26 20.50 -36.28
C GLU A 55 11.60 19.24 -35.46
N VAL A 56 10.62 18.74 -34.67
CA VAL A 56 10.85 17.58 -33.80
C VAL A 56 11.32 16.34 -34.57
N GLN A 57 10.85 16.16 -35.81
CA GLN A 57 11.27 15.07 -36.68
C GLN A 57 12.73 15.17 -37.07
N ALA A 58 13.29 16.39 -37.13
CA ALA A 58 14.68 16.61 -37.42
C ALA A 58 15.60 16.31 -36.20
N LEU A 59 15.08 16.31 -35.00
CA LEU A 59 15.80 15.85 -33.78
C LEU A 59 15.96 14.33 -33.77
N LEU A 60 14.98 13.60 -34.28
CA LEU A 60 15.03 12.14 -34.32
C LEU A 60 16.19 11.66 -35.21
N GLY A 61 17.00 10.77 -34.66
CA GLY A 61 18.17 10.24 -35.34
C GLY A 61 19.46 11.05 -35.15
N GLN A 62 19.38 12.29 -34.62
CA GLN A 62 20.58 13.05 -34.30
C GLN A 62 21.29 12.48 -33.06
N PRO A 63 22.61 12.64 -32.99
CA PRO A 63 23.36 12.37 -31.77
C PRO A 63 22.98 13.36 -30.66
N ILE A 64 22.71 12.87 -29.46
CA ILE A 64 22.26 13.70 -28.31
C ILE A 64 23.27 14.83 -27.98
N HIS A 65 24.57 14.59 -28.15
CA HIS A 65 25.61 15.58 -27.88
C HIS A 65 25.64 16.78 -28.86
N GLN A 66 24.88 16.72 -29.95
CA GLN A 66 24.67 17.85 -30.86
C GLN A 66 23.48 18.73 -30.43
N VAL A 67 22.63 18.23 -29.53
CA VAL A 67 21.39 18.88 -29.08
C VAL A 67 21.52 19.35 -27.62
N VAL A 68 22.20 18.56 -26.79
CA VAL A 68 22.42 18.85 -25.37
C VAL A 68 23.90 18.95 -25.09
N ASP A 69 24.31 19.97 -24.34
CA ASP A 69 25.71 20.25 -24.02
C ASP A 69 26.36 19.12 -23.22
N THR A 70 27.64 18.85 -23.52
CA THR A 70 28.43 17.80 -22.87
C THR A 70 28.41 17.87 -21.35
N PRO A 71 28.57 19.03 -20.68
CA PRO A 71 28.52 19.08 -19.21
C PRO A 71 27.20 18.57 -18.61
N LEU A 72 26.08 18.83 -19.27
CA LEU A 72 24.79 18.32 -18.81
C LEU A 72 24.64 16.82 -19.07
N LEU A 73 25.15 16.32 -20.19
CA LEU A 73 25.19 14.88 -20.50
C LEU A 73 26.09 14.11 -19.54
N ASP A 74 27.20 14.71 -19.06
CA ASP A 74 28.06 14.10 -18.05
C ASP A 74 27.28 13.94 -16.71
N LEU A 75 26.54 14.97 -16.27
CA LEU A 75 25.67 14.90 -15.10
C LEU A 75 24.55 13.85 -15.26
N VAL A 76 23.93 13.78 -16.44
CA VAL A 76 22.94 12.75 -16.77
C VAL A 76 23.57 11.36 -16.69
N SER A 77 24.75 11.17 -17.27
CA SER A 77 25.46 9.90 -17.25
C SER A 77 25.83 9.46 -15.84
N GLU A 78 26.24 10.38 -14.97
CA GLU A 78 26.49 10.12 -13.55
C GLU A 78 25.22 9.74 -12.80
N ALA A 79 24.10 10.43 -13.05
CA ALA A 79 22.82 10.17 -12.39
C ALA A 79 22.28 8.77 -12.68
N ILE A 80 22.54 8.22 -13.87
CA ILE A 80 22.08 6.89 -14.31
C ILE A 80 23.16 5.80 -14.21
N ALA A 81 24.40 6.14 -13.83
CA ALA A 81 25.51 5.18 -13.74
C ALA A 81 25.23 4.12 -12.65
N HIS A 82 25.53 2.86 -12.98
CA HIS A 82 25.48 1.71 -12.06
C HIS A 82 24.14 1.53 -11.29
N ARG A 83 23.04 1.85 -11.93
CA ARG A 83 21.72 1.77 -11.28
C ARG A 83 20.74 0.95 -12.11
N GLU A 84 19.88 0.21 -11.41
CA GLU A 84 18.74 -0.46 -12.01
C GLU A 84 17.70 0.55 -12.52
N PRO A 85 16.81 0.14 -13.46
CA PRO A 85 15.70 0.96 -13.89
C PRO A 85 14.90 1.47 -12.68
N GLY A 86 14.61 2.76 -12.66
CA GLY A 86 13.91 3.39 -11.54
C GLY A 86 13.48 4.82 -11.88
N PRO A 87 12.79 5.51 -10.94
CA PRO A 87 12.27 6.84 -11.20
C PRO A 87 13.34 7.83 -11.63
N SER A 88 12.97 8.76 -12.51
CA SER A 88 13.80 9.87 -12.95
C SER A 88 14.40 10.61 -11.75
N ARG A 89 15.68 10.92 -11.85
CA ARG A 89 16.45 11.61 -10.82
C ARG A 89 16.95 12.93 -11.33
N LEU A 90 16.94 13.93 -10.49
CA LEU A 90 17.57 15.20 -10.80
C LEU A 90 19.06 14.97 -11.02
N ALA A 91 19.51 15.16 -12.25
CA ALA A 91 20.91 15.05 -12.65
C ALA A 91 21.67 16.35 -12.36
N GLY A 92 21.06 17.50 -12.66
CA GLY A 92 21.67 18.78 -12.44
C GLY A 92 20.94 19.91 -13.14
N ILE A 93 21.64 21.03 -13.27
CA ILE A 93 21.18 22.23 -13.98
C ILE A 93 22.17 22.54 -15.09
N GLY A 94 21.66 22.87 -16.28
CA GLY A 94 22.47 23.26 -17.42
C GLY A 94 21.75 24.20 -18.37
N ASN A 95 22.51 24.81 -19.23
CA ASN A 95 21.98 25.63 -20.32
C ASN A 95 21.52 24.70 -21.44
N VAL A 96 20.30 24.92 -21.93
CA VAL A 96 19.71 24.09 -22.99
C VAL A 96 19.02 24.98 -24.01
N GLY A 97 18.94 24.48 -25.24
CA GLY A 97 18.24 25.15 -26.34
C GLY A 97 19.03 26.26 -27.00
N ALA A 98 18.47 26.82 -28.04
CA ALA A 98 19.11 27.81 -28.90
C ALA A 98 19.53 29.09 -28.15
N PHE A 99 18.82 29.46 -27.12
CA PHE A 99 19.08 30.66 -26.30
C PHE A 99 19.85 30.40 -25.02
N GLY A 100 20.31 29.16 -24.77
CA GLY A 100 21.03 28.79 -23.56
C GLY A 100 20.21 29.03 -22.28
N ALA A 101 18.92 28.81 -22.33
CA ALA A 101 18.07 28.93 -21.14
C ALA A 101 18.43 27.86 -20.09
N LEU A 102 18.26 28.22 -18.82
CA LEU A 102 18.64 27.34 -17.72
C LEU A 102 17.53 26.34 -17.42
N TYR A 103 17.86 25.05 -17.45
CA TYR A 103 16.96 23.93 -17.21
C TYR A 103 17.47 23.00 -16.13
N HIS A 104 16.58 22.48 -15.31
CA HIS A 104 16.81 21.28 -14.54
C HIS A 104 16.68 20.06 -15.45
N ALA A 105 17.67 19.17 -15.41
CA ALA A 105 17.60 17.89 -16.09
C ALA A 105 17.37 16.78 -15.07
N SER A 106 16.32 16.00 -15.26
CA SER A 106 16.10 14.74 -14.57
C SER A 106 16.29 13.59 -15.58
N ALA A 107 16.80 12.46 -15.13
CA ALA A 107 17.05 11.36 -16.03
C ALA A 107 16.84 9.99 -15.37
N HIS A 108 16.50 9.01 -16.21
CA HIS A 108 16.53 7.59 -15.87
C HIS A 108 16.92 6.77 -17.10
N ALA A 109 17.27 5.51 -16.86
CA ALA A 109 17.54 4.55 -17.93
C ALA A 109 16.57 3.37 -17.81
N ASP A 110 16.06 2.92 -18.96
CA ASP A 110 15.28 1.69 -19.10
C ASP A 110 15.84 0.88 -20.28
N GLY A 111 16.53 -0.21 -19.96
CA GLY A 111 17.31 -0.99 -20.95
C GLY A 111 18.35 -0.14 -21.65
N ASP A 112 18.27 -0.05 -22.99
CA ASP A 112 19.17 0.77 -23.83
C ASP A 112 18.67 2.20 -24.01
N LEU A 113 17.52 2.57 -23.44
CA LEU A 113 16.97 3.91 -23.56
C LEU A 113 17.33 4.76 -22.35
N VAL A 114 17.69 6.01 -22.59
CA VAL A 114 17.91 7.04 -21.59
C VAL A 114 16.90 8.15 -21.82
N HIS A 115 16.07 8.41 -20.82
CA HIS A 115 15.11 9.50 -20.81
C HIS A 115 15.72 10.70 -20.11
N ILE A 116 15.68 11.86 -20.75
CA ILE A 116 16.04 13.15 -20.17
C ILE A 116 14.81 14.03 -20.16
N GLU A 117 14.42 14.44 -18.97
CA GLU A 117 13.31 15.36 -18.74
C GLU A 117 13.88 16.72 -18.34
N LEU A 118 13.58 17.73 -19.15
CA LEU A 118 14.07 19.10 -18.99
C LEU A 118 12.94 20.00 -18.49
N GLU A 119 13.14 20.69 -17.38
CA GLU A 119 12.19 21.63 -16.82
C GLU A 119 12.83 23.01 -16.65
N PRO A 120 12.16 24.11 -17.00
CA PRO A 120 12.72 25.44 -16.79
C PRO A 120 13.20 25.62 -15.35
N ALA A 121 14.44 26.07 -15.18
CA ALA A 121 14.98 26.27 -13.85
C ALA A 121 14.31 27.45 -13.16
N SER A 122 13.64 27.19 -12.05
CA SER A 122 13.15 28.23 -11.15
C SER A 122 14.29 28.88 -10.37
N SER A 123 14.28 30.18 -10.20
CA SER A 123 15.20 30.91 -9.33
C SER A 123 14.96 30.64 -7.84
N ALA A 124 13.87 29.96 -7.49
CA ALA A 124 13.55 29.61 -6.12
C ALA A 124 14.55 28.57 -5.60
N ARG A 125 15.21 28.91 -4.49
CA ARG A 125 16.09 27.99 -3.77
C ARG A 125 15.22 26.87 -3.20
N GLY A 126 15.57 25.63 -3.51
CA GLY A 126 14.88 24.47 -2.95
C GLY A 126 14.97 24.44 -1.41
N PRO A 127 14.03 23.77 -0.75
CA PRO A 127 14.07 23.61 0.70
C PRO A 127 15.31 22.83 1.13
N ASP A 128 15.76 23.06 2.37
CA ASP A 128 16.81 22.22 2.98
C ASP A 128 16.24 20.84 3.28
N GLU A 129 16.61 19.86 2.43
CA GLU A 129 16.13 18.48 2.51
C GLU A 129 16.43 17.84 3.87
N GLY A 130 17.59 18.15 4.44
CA GLY A 130 18.00 17.61 5.74
C GLY A 130 17.12 18.12 6.89
N GLN A 131 16.74 19.39 6.86
CA GLN A 131 15.86 19.99 7.87
C GLN A 131 14.43 19.43 7.79
N ALA A 132 13.90 19.24 6.60
CA ALA A 132 12.56 18.69 6.42
C ALA A 132 12.41 17.27 6.97
N VAL A 133 13.42 16.42 6.74
CA VAL A 133 13.43 15.04 7.25
C VAL A 133 13.57 14.99 8.78
N LEU A 134 14.38 15.90 9.37
CA LEU A 134 14.58 15.95 10.82
C LEU A 134 13.36 16.49 11.60
N ALA A 135 12.47 17.20 10.93
CA ALA A 135 11.29 17.81 11.55
C ALA A 135 10.12 16.83 11.78
N LEU A 136 10.20 15.60 11.25
CA LEU A 136 9.18 14.59 11.53
C LEU A 136 9.34 14.07 12.97
N ASP A 137 8.43 14.48 13.83
CA ASP A 137 8.38 13.99 15.22
C ASP A 137 7.76 12.58 15.26
N SER A 138 8.39 11.68 16.01
CA SER A 138 8.05 10.26 16.08
C SER A 138 7.17 9.89 17.30
N ASN A 139 6.28 10.77 17.74
CA ASN A 139 5.42 10.54 18.91
C ASN A 139 4.29 9.51 18.70
N GLY A 140 4.44 8.63 17.73
CA GLY A 140 3.48 7.59 17.36
C GLY A 140 2.93 7.78 15.93
N PRO A 141 2.21 6.77 15.41
CA PRO A 141 1.73 6.81 14.02
C PRO A 141 0.82 7.99 13.71
N ASP A 142 -0.09 8.33 14.62
CA ASP A 142 -1.06 9.42 14.41
C ASP A 142 -0.37 10.79 14.41
N GLY A 143 0.61 11.01 15.33
CA GLY A 143 1.43 12.22 15.36
C GLY A 143 2.31 12.36 14.12
N LEU A 144 2.87 11.25 13.62
CA LEU A 144 3.68 11.22 12.41
C LEU A 144 2.88 11.67 11.18
N LEU A 145 1.66 11.13 10.99
CA LEU A 145 0.86 11.42 9.80
C LEU A 145 0.45 12.90 9.74
N GLN A 146 0.08 13.48 10.87
CA GLN A 146 -0.25 14.89 10.95
C GLN A 146 0.96 15.79 10.70
N ALA A 147 2.11 15.46 11.30
CA ALA A 147 3.37 16.16 11.06
C ALA A 147 3.80 16.07 9.59
N LEU A 148 3.65 14.90 8.97
CA LEU A 148 3.93 14.69 7.54
C LEU A 148 3.06 15.59 6.65
N ALA A 149 1.74 15.64 6.91
CA ALA A 149 0.84 16.50 6.15
C ALA A 149 1.25 17.97 6.25
N GLN A 150 1.57 18.45 7.45
CA GLN A 150 2.01 19.83 7.70
C GLN A 150 3.36 20.15 7.02
N GLN A 151 4.34 19.24 7.11
CA GLN A 151 5.64 19.43 6.47
C GLN A 151 5.53 19.46 4.95
N VAL A 152 4.75 18.54 4.36
CA VAL A 152 4.51 18.55 2.92
C VAL A 152 3.79 19.83 2.49
N GLN A 153 2.81 20.32 3.26
CA GLN A 153 2.14 21.58 3.00
C GLN A 153 3.12 22.76 3.02
N ALA A 154 3.95 22.84 4.06
CA ALA A 154 4.93 23.94 4.21
C ALA A 154 5.94 23.96 3.06
N LEU A 155 6.41 22.79 2.59
CA LEU A 155 7.39 22.68 1.51
C LEU A 155 6.78 22.91 0.12
N SER A 156 5.58 22.41 -0.12
CA SER A 156 4.93 22.46 -1.43
C SER A 156 4.02 23.67 -1.63
N GLY A 157 3.49 24.19 -0.52
CA GLY A 157 2.51 25.28 -0.49
C GLY A 157 1.16 24.92 -1.12
N TYR A 158 0.80 23.65 -1.15
CA TYR A 158 -0.54 23.21 -1.55
C TYR A 158 -1.57 23.62 -0.49
N SER A 159 -2.74 24.05 -0.91
CA SER A 159 -3.81 24.49 0.00
C SER A 159 -4.43 23.37 0.82
N ARG A 160 -4.33 22.13 0.35
CA ARG A 160 -4.77 20.91 1.04
C ARG A 160 -3.73 19.81 0.88
N VAL A 161 -3.32 19.22 1.98
CA VAL A 161 -2.45 18.03 2.01
C VAL A 161 -3.08 16.99 2.91
N MET A 162 -3.32 15.81 2.38
CA MET A 162 -3.98 14.69 3.06
C MET A 162 -3.04 13.50 3.12
N VAL A 163 -3.01 12.81 4.25
CA VAL A 163 -2.45 11.45 4.32
C VAL A 163 -3.59 10.46 4.17
N TYR A 164 -3.58 9.75 3.06
CA TYR A 164 -4.61 8.82 2.62
C TYR A 164 -4.08 7.39 2.73
N GLN A 165 -4.76 6.52 3.47
CA GLN A 165 -4.41 5.11 3.63
C GLN A 165 -5.30 4.23 2.77
N PHE A 166 -4.70 3.25 2.07
CA PHE A 166 -5.47 2.17 1.42
C PHE A 166 -5.91 1.13 2.46
N LEU A 167 -7.18 0.76 2.41
CA LEU A 167 -7.77 -0.25 3.26
C LEU A 167 -7.77 -1.62 2.58
N HIS A 168 -8.10 -2.67 3.34
CA HIS A 168 -8.10 -4.06 2.86
C HIS A 168 -9.11 -4.35 1.73
N ASP A 169 -10.22 -3.60 1.68
CA ASP A 169 -11.25 -3.67 0.63
C ASP A 169 -10.86 -2.85 -0.61
N GLY A 170 -9.68 -2.25 -0.60
CA GLY A 170 -9.17 -1.39 -1.66
C GLY A 170 -9.71 0.04 -1.62
N SER A 171 -10.67 0.37 -0.76
CA SER A 171 -11.04 1.76 -0.49
C SER A 171 -9.90 2.49 0.22
N GLY A 172 -10.00 3.79 0.37
CA GLY A 172 -9.03 4.51 1.17
C GLY A 172 -9.68 5.53 2.08
N GLU A 173 -8.96 5.93 3.13
CA GLU A 173 -9.44 6.84 4.17
C GLU A 173 -8.41 7.93 4.44
N VAL A 174 -8.88 9.16 4.65
CA VAL A 174 -8.01 10.29 5.03
C VAL A 174 -7.76 10.24 6.53
N LEU A 175 -6.52 9.96 6.93
CA LEU A 175 -6.12 9.80 8.34
C LEU A 175 -5.56 11.08 8.96
N ALA A 176 -4.99 11.96 8.16
CA ALA A 176 -4.47 13.26 8.60
C ALA A 176 -4.63 14.28 7.49
N GLU A 177 -4.78 15.54 7.85
CA GLU A 177 -4.99 16.62 6.90
C GLU A 177 -4.35 17.91 7.39
N ALA A 178 -3.73 18.65 6.46
CA ALA A 178 -3.30 20.03 6.65
C ALA A 178 -4.02 20.90 5.61
N LEU A 179 -4.68 21.95 6.07
CA LEU A 179 -5.51 22.85 5.27
C LEU A 179 -5.01 24.28 5.38
N ASP A 180 -5.17 25.03 4.28
CA ASP A 180 -5.01 26.47 4.23
C ASP A 180 -6.38 27.14 4.17
N GLY A 181 -6.62 28.11 5.06
CA GLY A 181 -7.88 28.85 5.14
C GLY A 181 -9.10 28.02 5.58
N ASP A 182 -10.28 28.41 5.06
CA ASP A 182 -11.58 27.85 5.44
C ASP A 182 -12.04 26.70 4.52
N LEU A 183 -11.10 25.90 4.00
CA LEU A 183 -11.45 24.76 3.15
C LEU A 183 -12.21 23.68 3.96
N PRO A 184 -13.26 23.03 3.38
CA PRO A 184 -13.93 21.93 4.06
C PRO A 184 -12.98 20.77 4.30
N SER A 185 -13.02 20.18 5.50
CA SER A 185 -12.18 19.05 5.86
C SER A 185 -12.66 17.76 5.17
N TYR A 186 -11.68 16.94 4.75
CA TYR A 186 -11.88 15.57 4.25
C TYR A 186 -11.40 14.52 5.25
N LEU A 187 -10.98 14.94 6.45
CA LEU A 187 -10.51 14.03 7.50
C LEU A 187 -11.58 12.98 7.84
N GLY A 188 -11.20 11.71 7.84
CA GLY A 188 -12.10 10.58 8.09
C GLY A 188 -13.00 10.20 6.91
N LEU A 189 -12.97 10.93 5.79
CA LEU A 189 -13.72 10.56 4.60
C LEU A 189 -13.07 9.37 3.90
N ARG A 190 -13.93 8.46 3.42
CA ARG A 190 -13.53 7.32 2.59
C ARG A 190 -13.81 7.56 1.12
N TYR A 191 -12.94 6.99 0.32
CA TYR A 191 -13.01 7.00 -1.14
C TYR A 191 -13.05 5.56 -1.65
N PRO A 192 -13.96 5.21 -2.57
CA PRO A 192 -14.07 3.85 -3.08
C PRO A 192 -12.81 3.42 -3.85
N ALA A 193 -12.58 2.10 -3.91
CA ALA A 193 -11.42 1.49 -4.59
C ALA A 193 -11.30 1.89 -6.07
N SER A 194 -12.44 2.20 -6.71
CA SER A 194 -12.52 2.62 -8.11
C SER A 194 -11.87 3.96 -8.41
N ASP A 195 -11.75 4.86 -7.41
CA ASP A 195 -11.15 6.20 -7.62
C ASP A 195 -9.64 6.12 -7.93
N ILE A 196 -8.96 5.07 -7.43
CA ILE A 196 -7.55 4.81 -7.72
C ILE A 196 -7.41 3.36 -8.18
N PRO A 197 -7.53 3.11 -9.49
CA PRO A 197 -7.55 1.76 -10.05
C PRO A 197 -6.19 1.05 -9.94
N PRO A 198 -6.13 -0.29 -10.07
CA PRO A 198 -4.93 -1.08 -9.83
C PRO A 198 -3.70 -0.68 -10.66
N GLN A 199 -3.88 -0.29 -11.94
CA GLN A 199 -2.76 0.15 -12.79
C GLN A 199 -2.14 1.46 -12.30
N ALA A 200 -2.94 2.38 -11.74
CA ALA A 200 -2.43 3.61 -11.13
C ALA A 200 -1.64 3.29 -9.85
N ARG A 201 -2.14 2.37 -9.01
CA ARG A 201 -1.44 1.92 -7.80
C ARG A 201 -0.09 1.28 -8.13
N ALA A 202 0.00 0.48 -9.20
CA ALA A 202 1.25 -0.10 -9.66
C ALA A 202 2.28 0.96 -10.08
N LEU A 203 1.83 2.05 -10.72
CA LEU A 203 2.71 3.16 -11.08
C LEU A 203 3.17 3.99 -9.88
N TYR A 204 2.36 4.15 -8.84
CA TYR A 204 2.77 4.80 -7.60
C TYR A 204 3.89 4.07 -6.86
N LEU A 205 4.02 2.76 -7.04
CA LEU A 205 5.17 2.00 -6.54
C LEU A 205 6.44 2.25 -7.36
N ARG A 206 6.31 2.46 -8.68
CA ARG A 206 7.44 2.71 -9.59
C ARG A 206 7.94 4.15 -9.50
N ASN A 207 7.02 5.13 -9.53
CA ASN A 207 7.32 6.55 -9.43
C ASN A 207 6.58 7.15 -8.22
N ARG A 208 7.31 7.41 -7.15
CA ARG A 208 6.74 7.75 -5.84
C ARG A 208 6.17 9.16 -5.75
N VAL A 209 6.70 10.11 -6.53
CA VAL A 209 6.20 11.48 -6.55
C VAL A 209 5.58 11.76 -7.91
N ARG A 210 4.31 12.11 -7.91
CA ARG A 210 3.58 12.44 -9.12
C ARG A 210 2.94 13.82 -8.97
N ALA A 211 3.29 14.75 -9.86
CA ALA A 211 2.73 16.10 -9.87
C ALA A 211 1.93 16.35 -11.16
N ILE A 212 0.87 17.13 -11.02
CA ILE A 212 0.04 17.71 -12.08
C ILE A 212 0.01 19.20 -11.80
N ALA A 213 0.78 19.97 -12.57
CA ALA A 213 0.91 21.42 -12.34
C ALA A 213 -0.36 22.19 -12.70
N ASP A 214 -1.07 21.74 -13.73
CA ASP A 214 -2.35 22.31 -14.17
C ASP A 214 -3.21 21.19 -14.77
N VAL A 215 -4.39 20.95 -14.20
CA VAL A 215 -5.34 19.95 -14.72
C VAL A 215 -5.91 20.33 -16.10
N ASN A 216 -5.77 21.59 -16.51
CA ASN A 216 -6.23 22.10 -17.79
C ASN A 216 -5.12 22.23 -18.84
N HIS A 217 -3.92 21.72 -18.53
CA HIS A 217 -2.82 21.77 -19.50
C HIS A 217 -3.17 21.03 -20.79
N THR A 218 -2.61 21.52 -21.90
CA THR A 218 -2.63 20.79 -23.17
C THR A 218 -1.41 19.89 -23.21
N PRO A 219 -1.56 18.55 -23.24
CA PRO A 219 -0.43 17.64 -23.28
C PRO A 219 0.42 17.84 -24.54
N SER A 220 1.76 17.79 -24.40
CA SER A 220 2.68 17.76 -25.52
C SER A 220 2.91 16.31 -25.96
N PRO A 221 2.51 15.89 -27.18
CA PRO A 221 2.69 14.53 -27.65
C PRO A 221 4.17 14.20 -27.83
N VAL A 222 4.52 12.92 -27.61
CA VAL A 222 5.86 12.39 -27.81
C VAL A 222 5.95 11.73 -29.19
N HIS A 223 6.83 12.25 -30.04
CA HIS A 223 7.14 11.67 -31.33
C HIS A 223 8.25 10.64 -31.18
N GLN A 224 8.08 9.47 -31.80
CA GLN A 224 9.02 8.35 -31.74
C GLN A 224 9.58 8.01 -33.11
N ASP A 225 10.83 7.54 -33.14
CA ASP A 225 11.40 6.93 -34.34
C ASP A 225 10.56 5.68 -34.70
N PRO A 226 10.07 5.57 -35.94
CA PRO A 226 9.31 4.39 -36.40
C PRO A 226 10.06 3.05 -36.25
N GLN A 227 11.37 3.08 -36.04
CA GLN A 227 12.18 1.87 -35.83
C GLN A 227 12.14 1.36 -34.38
N LEU A 228 11.56 2.11 -33.44
CA LEU A 228 11.33 1.60 -32.09
C LEU A 228 10.27 0.49 -32.13
N PRO A 229 10.57 -0.71 -31.58
CA PRO A 229 9.71 -1.88 -31.74
C PRO A 229 8.40 -1.82 -30.95
N ALA A 230 8.29 -0.92 -29.98
CA ALA A 230 7.14 -0.79 -29.09
C ALA A 230 6.89 0.67 -28.71
N PRO A 231 5.69 1.02 -28.25
CA PRO A 231 5.45 2.32 -27.62
C PRO A 231 6.39 2.54 -26.44
N LEU A 232 6.82 3.79 -26.24
CA LEU A 232 7.72 4.19 -25.17
C LEU A 232 7.08 3.95 -23.79
N ASP A 233 7.72 3.16 -22.93
CA ASP A 233 7.32 3.04 -21.52
C ASP A 233 7.77 4.28 -20.75
N MET A 234 6.79 5.04 -20.26
CA MET A 234 6.98 6.29 -19.51
C MET A 234 6.71 6.11 -18.02
N SER A 235 6.78 4.86 -17.50
CA SER A 235 6.49 4.55 -16.10
C SER A 235 7.30 5.39 -15.11
N TYR A 236 8.54 5.71 -15.47
CA TYR A 236 9.48 6.44 -14.62
C TYR A 236 9.58 7.93 -14.96
N ASP A 237 8.95 8.38 -16.04
CA ASP A 237 8.94 9.80 -16.41
C ASP A 237 8.10 10.63 -15.44
N VAL A 238 8.68 11.69 -14.90
CA VAL A 238 8.03 12.64 -14.00
C VAL A 238 7.04 13.52 -14.78
N LEU A 239 7.41 13.90 -16.00
CA LEU A 239 6.62 14.77 -16.86
C LEU A 239 5.48 14.05 -17.59
N ARG A 240 5.46 12.72 -17.61
CA ARG A 240 4.38 11.96 -18.24
C ARG A 240 3.02 12.53 -17.86
N THR A 241 2.15 12.83 -18.82
CA THR A 241 0.78 13.26 -18.53
C THR A 241 -0.04 12.14 -17.85
N VAL A 242 -1.21 12.44 -17.39
CA VAL A 242 -2.11 11.49 -16.72
C VAL A 242 -3.33 11.19 -17.59
N SER A 243 -4.05 10.12 -17.27
CA SER A 243 -5.29 9.76 -17.95
C SER A 243 -6.25 10.96 -17.99
N PRO A 244 -6.91 11.24 -19.12
CA PRO A 244 -7.95 12.27 -19.22
C PRO A 244 -9.07 12.08 -18.21
N VAL A 245 -9.41 10.83 -17.85
CA VAL A 245 -10.40 10.52 -16.81
C VAL A 245 -9.97 11.07 -15.46
N HIS A 246 -8.67 10.94 -15.12
CA HIS A 246 -8.15 11.48 -13.87
C HIS A 246 -8.13 13.00 -13.85
N LEU A 247 -7.81 13.67 -14.96
CA LEU A 247 -7.90 15.12 -15.06
C LEU A 247 -9.35 15.62 -14.87
N GLU A 248 -10.32 14.91 -15.45
CA GLU A 248 -11.74 15.21 -15.27
C GLU A 248 -12.19 14.99 -13.81
N TYR A 249 -11.73 13.90 -13.17
CA TYR A 249 -11.97 13.65 -11.75
C TYR A 249 -11.49 14.82 -10.86
N LEU A 250 -10.28 15.32 -11.10
CA LEU A 250 -9.72 16.46 -10.36
C LEU A 250 -10.52 17.77 -10.61
N ARG A 251 -10.93 18.00 -11.86
CA ARG A 251 -11.79 19.15 -12.18
C ARG A 251 -13.14 19.08 -11.46
N ASN A 252 -13.75 17.89 -11.40
CA ASN A 252 -15.00 17.66 -10.66
C ASN A 252 -14.84 17.92 -9.16
N MET A 253 -13.64 17.69 -8.60
CA MET A 253 -13.30 18.05 -7.22
C MET A 253 -12.99 19.53 -7.02
N GLY A 254 -12.95 20.35 -8.09
CA GLY A 254 -12.52 21.75 -8.02
C GLY A 254 -11.00 21.91 -7.80
N VAL A 255 -10.21 20.91 -8.19
CA VAL A 255 -8.76 20.91 -8.05
C VAL A 255 -8.12 21.34 -9.36
N ALA A 256 -7.27 22.37 -9.32
CA ALA A 256 -6.54 22.89 -10.48
C ALA A 256 -5.11 22.32 -10.57
N ALA A 257 -4.48 21.99 -9.43
CA ALA A 257 -3.19 21.32 -9.40
C ALA A 257 -3.19 20.21 -8.34
N SER A 258 -2.49 19.11 -8.61
CA SER A 258 -2.42 17.95 -7.71
C SER A 258 -1.01 17.40 -7.65
N MET A 259 -0.63 16.87 -6.49
CA MET A 259 0.59 16.09 -6.31
C MET A 259 0.31 14.92 -5.37
N SER A 260 0.97 13.80 -5.60
CA SER A 260 0.93 12.66 -4.69
C SER A 260 2.33 12.16 -4.37
N ILE A 261 2.53 11.73 -3.12
CA ILE A 261 3.76 11.11 -2.64
C ILE A 261 3.38 9.73 -2.08
N SER A 262 4.02 8.68 -2.56
CA SER A 262 3.72 7.31 -2.18
C SER A 262 4.33 6.96 -0.83
N LEU A 263 3.51 6.39 0.05
CA LEU A 263 3.94 5.77 1.30
C LEU A 263 3.96 4.25 1.13
N VAL A 264 5.13 3.64 1.27
CA VAL A 264 5.35 2.22 1.01
C VAL A 264 5.80 1.53 2.29
N VAL A 265 5.07 0.50 2.70
CA VAL A 265 5.32 -0.31 3.89
C VAL A 265 5.35 -1.77 3.46
N ASP A 266 6.37 -2.52 3.86
CA ASP A 266 6.56 -3.93 3.47
C ASP A 266 6.47 -4.14 1.93
N GLY A 267 7.09 -3.23 1.16
CA GLY A 267 7.07 -3.27 -0.30
C GLY A 267 5.71 -3.02 -0.96
N LYS A 268 4.66 -2.72 -0.17
CA LYS A 268 3.29 -2.48 -0.65
C LYS A 268 2.93 -1.00 -0.53
N LEU A 269 2.10 -0.53 -1.43
CA LEU A 269 1.55 0.81 -1.35
C LEU A 269 0.58 0.89 -0.16
N TRP A 270 1.07 1.43 0.95
CA TRP A 270 0.30 1.63 2.17
C TRP A 270 -0.68 2.79 2.03
N GLY A 271 -0.24 3.86 1.36
CA GLY A 271 -1.04 5.07 1.22
C GLY A 271 -0.37 6.11 0.33
N LEU A 272 -0.97 7.28 0.29
CA LEU A 272 -0.48 8.45 -0.43
C LEU A 272 -0.51 9.67 0.48
N VAL A 273 0.45 10.58 0.32
CA VAL A 273 0.23 11.97 0.67
C VAL A 273 -0.34 12.65 -0.56
N ALA A 274 -1.63 12.97 -0.54
CA ALA A 274 -2.35 13.61 -1.64
C ALA A 274 -2.46 15.12 -1.40
N CYS A 275 -1.95 15.89 -2.36
CA CYS A 275 -1.92 17.35 -2.31
C CYS A 275 -2.82 17.93 -3.38
N HIS A 276 -3.69 18.88 -3.01
CA HIS A 276 -4.59 19.56 -3.91
C HIS A 276 -4.45 21.09 -3.79
N HIS A 277 -4.56 21.78 -4.92
CA HIS A 277 -4.57 23.23 -4.96
C HIS A 277 -5.66 23.72 -5.90
N HIS A 278 -6.25 24.86 -5.57
CA HIS A 278 -7.37 25.45 -6.32
C HIS A 278 -6.92 26.30 -7.53
N GLU A 279 -5.63 26.57 -7.66
CA GLU A 279 -5.00 27.22 -8.79
C GLU A 279 -3.89 26.35 -9.37
N PRO A 280 -3.48 26.54 -10.64
CA PRO A 280 -2.30 25.89 -11.18
C PRO A 280 -1.08 26.14 -10.29
N ARG A 281 -0.28 25.09 -10.05
CA ARG A 281 0.87 25.14 -9.16
C ARG A 281 2.00 24.23 -9.60
N GLU A 282 3.12 24.83 -9.93
CA GLU A 282 4.35 24.11 -10.23
C GLU A 282 5.12 23.83 -8.95
N VAL A 283 5.69 22.62 -8.84
CA VAL A 283 6.62 22.23 -7.79
C VAL A 283 7.94 21.90 -8.48
N CYS A 284 8.99 22.67 -8.21
CA CYS A 284 10.27 22.49 -8.87
C CYS A 284 10.92 21.14 -8.55
N ALA A 285 11.85 20.69 -9.40
CA ALA A 285 12.49 19.38 -9.29
C ALA A 285 13.16 19.15 -7.93
N HIS A 286 13.82 20.16 -7.34
CA HIS A 286 14.44 20.07 -6.01
C HIS A 286 13.39 19.85 -4.90
N THR A 287 12.29 20.59 -4.95
CA THR A 287 11.22 20.40 -3.96
C THR A 287 10.60 19.01 -4.07
N ARG A 288 10.38 18.50 -5.29
CA ARG A 288 9.90 17.12 -5.48
C ARG A 288 10.89 16.08 -4.94
N GLN A 289 12.19 16.30 -5.10
CA GLN A 289 13.23 15.43 -4.54
C GLN A 289 13.20 15.46 -3.00
N ALA A 290 13.10 16.63 -2.38
CA ALA A 290 12.94 16.76 -0.93
C ALA A 290 11.68 16.05 -0.42
N LEU A 291 10.57 16.16 -1.15
CA LEU A 291 9.31 15.50 -0.82
C LEU A 291 9.37 13.97 -1.01
N ASP A 292 10.09 13.46 -2.02
CA ASP A 292 10.34 12.02 -2.17
C ASP A 292 11.15 11.49 -0.98
N LEU A 293 12.20 12.21 -0.56
CA LEU A 293 13.00 11.83 0.60
C LEU A 293 12.16 11.83 1.87
N LEU A 294 11.31 12.85 2.08
CA LEU A 294 10.39 12.94 3.20
C LEU A 294 9.39 11.77 3.22
N GLY A 295 8.80 11.44 2.07
CA GLY A 295 7.89 10.31 1.91
C GLY A 295 8.55 8.96 2.20
N ARG A 296 9.81 8.78 1.76
CA ARG A 296 10.61 7.58 2.08
C ARG A 296 10.90 7.49 3.57
N HIS A 297 11.28 8.60 4.20
CA HIS A 297 11.54 8.63 5.64
C HIS A 297 10.26 8.29 6.44
N ALA A 298 9.13 8.89 6.10
CA ALA A 298 7.84 8.57 6.71
C ALA A 298 7.47 7.09 6.50
N SER A 299 7.69 6.55 5.30
CA SER A 299 7.49 5.12 5.01
C SER A 299 8.34 4.21 5.91
N MET A 300 9.61 4.55 6.13
CA MET A 300 10.50 3.80 7.02
C MET A 300 10.02 3.84 8.48
N ILE A 301 9.52 4.97 8.97
CA ILE A 301 8.97 5.08 10.33
C ILE A 301 7.69 4.24 10.46
N LEU A 302 6.81 4.29 9.46
CA LEU A 302 5.59 3.47 9.43
C LEU A 302 5.91 1.98 9.41
N ASP A 303 6.87 1.57 8.60
CA ASP A 303 7.33 0.17 8.49
C ASP A 303 7.91 -0.32 9.82
N ALA A 304 8.80 0.48 10.43
CA ALA A 304 9.36 0.17 11.74
C ALA A 304 8.29 0.10 12.84
N SER A 305 7.27 0.96 12.79
CA SER A 305 6.15 0.94 13.75
C SER A 305 5.29 -0.30 13.58
N ALA A 306 4.94 -0.65 12.34
CA ALA A 306 4.17 -1.85 12.03
C ALA A 306 4.90 -3.12 12.48
N LEU A 307 6.22 -3.20 12.23
CA LEU A 307 7.05 -4.31 12.68
C LEU A 307 7.11 -4.41 14.22
N ARG A 308 7.29 -3.27 14.91
CA ARG A 308 7.30 -3.24 16.38
C ARG A 308 5.98 -3.73 16.97
N GLU A 309 4.87 -3.26 16.44
CA GLU A 309 3.54 -3.72 16.86
C GLU A 309 3.33 -5.21 16.60
N GLN A 310 3.85 -5.73 15.47
CA GLN A 310 3.80 -7.15 15.16
C GLN A 310 4.58 -7.96 16.19
N VAL A 311 5.81 -7.58 16.51
CA VAL A 311 6.66 -8.26 17.51
C VAL A 311 6.00 -8.25 18.88
N GLN A 312 5.49 -7.11 19.34
CA GLN A 312 4.82 -7.00 20.64
C GLN A 312 3.56 -7.90 20.71
N ARG A 313 2.77 -7.94 19.63
CA ARG A 313 1.60 -8.82 19.55
C ARG A 313 2.00 -10.31 19.56
N GLU A 314 3.04 -10.68 18.82
CA GLU A 314 3.55 -12.06 18.80
C GLU A 314 4.07 -12.49 20.18
N GLU A 315 4.76 -11.60 20.91
CA GLU A 315 5.24 -11.89 22.27
C GLU A 315 4.07 -12.04 23.26
N ALA A 316 3.09 -11.12 23.21
CA ALA A 316 1.89 -11.25 24.04
C ALA A 316 1.12 -12.55 23.77
N MET A 317 1.02 -12.95 22.51
CA MET A 317 0.36 -14.19 22.12
C MET A 317 1.14 -15.43 22.51
N ARG A 318 2.49 -15.39 22.47
CA ARG A 318 3.31 -16.50 22.99
C ARG A 318 3.10 -16.68 24.49
N ALA A 319 3.11 -15.58 25.25
CA ALA A 319 2.85 -15.63 26.69
C ALA A 319 1.47 -16.23 27.02
N GLN A 320 0.44 -15.87 26.26
CA GLN A 320 -0.91 -16.42 26.43
C GLN A 320 -0.97 -17.91 26.06
N ARG A 321 -0.31 -18.32 24.97
CA ARG A 321 -0.22 -19.73 24.58
C ARG A 321 0.50 -20.57 25.64
N ASP A 322 1.61 -20.08 26.17
CA ASP A 322 2.38 -20.77 27.21
C ASP A 322 1.56 -20.91 28.49
N LEU A 323 0.71 -19.92 28.81
CA LEU A 323 -0.26 -19.99 29.90
C LEU A 323 -1.34 -21.04 29.65
N VAL A 324 -1.87 -21.14 28.42
CA VAL A 324 -2.83 -22.18 28.02
C VAL A 324 -2.21 -23.56 28.14
N GLU A 325 -0.99 -23.76 27.62
CA GLU A 325 -0.25 -25.03 27.73
C GLU A 325 0.02 -25.41 29.19
N ALA A 326 0.47 -24.47 30.04
CA ALA A 326 0.72 -24.72 31.46
C ALA A 326 -0.55 -25.12 32.21
N ARG A 327 -1.68 -24.47 31.94
CA ARG A 327 -2.98 -24.82 32.55
C ARG A 327 -3.45 -26.22 32.10
N LEU A 328 -3.24 -26.58 30.84
CA LEU A 328 -3.63 -27.88 30.30
C LEU A 328 -2.79 -29.05 30.89
N HIS A 329 -1.49 -28.83 31.15
CA HIS A 329 -0.61 -29.87 31.70
C HIS A 329 -0.91 -30.24 33.17
N GLY A 330 -1.59 -29.35 33.91
CA GLY A 330 -1.93 -29.54 35.32
C GLY A 330 -3.26 -30.22 35.60
N LEU A 331 -4.02 -30.60 34.56
CA LEU A 331 -5.38 -31.09 34.72
C LEU A 331 -5.46 -32.61 34.89
N ALA A 332 -6.02 -33.04 36.02
CA ALA A 332 -6.34 -34.46 36.29
C ALA A 332 -7.54 -34.94 35.43
N ASP A 333 -8.47 -34.03 35.09
CA ASP A 333 -9.57 -34.24 34.15
C ASP A 333 -9.56 -33.13 33.10
N PRO A 334 -9.20 -33.41 31.86
CA PRO A 334 -9.07 -32.43 30.82
C PRO A 334 -10.41 -31.77 30.40
N VAL A 335 -11.50 -32.48 30.50
CA VAL A 335 -12.80 -31.94 30.05
C VAL A 335 -13.30 -30.87 31.02
N SER A 336 -13.22 -31.12 32.35
CA SER A 336 -13.59 -30.13 33.37
C SER A 336 -12.62 -28.92 33.38
N GLY A 337 -11.36 -29.15 33.07
CA GLY A 337 -10.35 -28.08 33.02
C GLY A 337 -10.38 -27.22 31.77
N LEU A 338 -10.97 -27.71 30.67
CA LEU A 338 -11.11 -26.96 29.42
C LEU A 338 -11.90 -25.65 29.59
N TYR A 339 -12.87 -25.59 30.49
CA TYR A 339 -13.60 -24.34 30.77
C TYR A 339 -12.66 -23.21 31.24
N GLY A 340 -11.77 -23.51 32.19
CA GLY A 340 -10.79 -22.54 32.69
C GLY A 340 -9.69 -22.17 31.68
N VAL A 341 -9.56 -22.96 30.62
CA VAL A 341 -8.59 -22.75 29.55
C VAL A 341 -9.21 -21.93 28.40
N LEU A 342 -10.54 -22.04 28.15
CA LEU A 342 -11.18 -21.31 27.06
C LEU A 342 -11.07 -19.79 27.21
N ASP A 343 -11.14 -19.25 28.42
CA ASP A 343 -10.94 -17.82 28.68
C ASP A 343 -9.54 -17.37 28.31
N ALA A 344 -8.53 -18.17 28.67
CA ALA A 344 -7.15 -17.88 28.29
C ALA A 344 -6.91 -18.08 26.78
N ALA A 345 -7.57 -19.05 26.18
CA ALA A 345 -7.53 -19.29 24.74
C ALA A 345 -8.21 -18.16 23.96
N LEU A 346 -9.32 -17.62 24.45
CA LEU A 346 -10.00 -16.47 23.88
C LEU A 346 -9.10 -15.22 23.92
N ALA A 347 -8.37 -15.00 25.03
CA ALA A 347 -7.44 -13.89 25.15
C ALA A 347 -6.21 -14.03 24.22
N ALA A 348 -5.93 -15.24 23.71
CA ALA A 348 -4.82 -15.49 22.77
C ALA A 348 -5.17 -15.26 21.30
N VAL A 349 -6.44 -14.99 20.99
CA VAL A 349 -6.94 -14.74 19.63
C VAL A 349 -7.77 -13.47 19.61
N SER A 350 -7.77 -12.77 18.48
CA SER A 350 -8.57 -11.54 18.30
C SER A 350 -10.04 -11.88 18.03
N ALA A 351 -10.72 -12.47 19.01
CA ALA A 351 -12.13 -12.88 18.94
C ALA A 351 -12.88 -12.42 20.20
N ASP A 352 -14.19 -12.29 20.11
CA ASP A 352 -15.06 -11.91 21.23
C ASP A 352 -15.67 -13.14 21.91
N GLY A 353 -15.72 -14.26 21.20
CA GLY A 353 -16.23 -15.54 21.70
C GLY A 353 -15.53 -16.74 21.11
N ILE A 354 -15.48 -17.82 21.88
CA ILE A 354 -14.89 -19.11 21.50
C ILE A 354 -15.85 -20.24 21.86
N VAL A 355 -16.05 -21.17 20.94
CA VAL A 355 -16.77 -22.41 21.16
C VAL A 355 -15.91 -23.59 20.74
N LEU A 356 -15.74 -24.54 21.65
CA LEU A 356 -15.16 -25.85 21.39
C LEU A 356 -16.30 -26.88 21.29
N HIS A 357 -16.54 -27.39 20.09
CA HIS A 357 -17.53 -28.45 19.85
C HIS A 357 -16.84 -29.79 19.78
N LEU A 358 -17.16 -30.69 20.71
CA LEU A 358 -16.58 -32.02 20.84
C LEU A 358 -17.67 -33.06 21.10
N GLY A 359 -17.79 -34.06 20.25
CA GLY A 359 -18.69 -35.19 20.44
C GLY A 359 -20.16 -34.78 20.68
N GLY A 360 -20.62 -33.74 20.00
CA GLY A 360 -21.97 -33.19 20.12
C GLY A 360 -22.21 -32.30 21.34
N ARG A 361 -21.19 -31.96 22.13
CA ARG A 361 -21.24 -31.01 23.25
C ARG A 361 -20.53 -29.72 22.94
N HIS A 362 -21.03 -28.61 23.51
CA HIS A 362 -20.39 -27.30 23.36
C HIS A 362 -19.78 -26.83 24.68
N LEU A 363 -18.56 -26.39 24.64
CA LEU A 363 -17.91 -25.59 25.67
C LEU A 363 -17.70 -24.19 25.08
N ALA A 364 -18.15 -23.16 25.78
CA ALA A 364 -18.12 -21.79 25.27
C ALA A 364 -17.54 -20.81 26.30
N SER A 365 -16.90 -19.77 25.84
CA SER A 365 -16.46 -18.63 26.64
C SER A 365 -16.58 -17.34 25.80
N GLY A 366 -16.79 -16.21 26.48
CA GLY A 366 -16.98 -14.91 25.87
C GLY A 366 -18.34 -14.72 25.22
N SER A 367 -18.42 -13.84 24.22
CA SER A 367 -19.65 -13.53 23.48
C SER A 367 -19.88 -14.56 22.39
N VAL A 368 -20.83 -15.44 22.59
CA VAL A 368 -21.19 -16.50 21.65
C VAL A 368 -22.71 -16.46 21.38
N PRO A 369 -23.17 -16.89 20.19
CA PRO A 369 -24.58 -16.96 19.90
C PRO A 369 -25.25 -18.05 20.73
N ALA A 370 -26.58 -17.99 20.87
CA ALA A 370 -27.36 -19.07 21.46
C ALA A 370 -27.16 -20.39 20.71
N SER A 371 -27.62 -21.51 21.29
CA SER A 371 -27.39 -22.86 20.73
C SER A 371 -27.80 -22.97 19.25
N GLY A 372 -28.91 -22.35 18.86
CA GLY A 372 -29.39 -22.33 17.47
C GLY A 372 -28.42 -21.64 16.51
N GLY A 373 -27.75 -20.55 16.96
CA GLY A 373 -26.72 -19.84 16.22
C GLY A 373 -25.42 -20.66 16.13
N ILE A 374 -25.01 -21.35 17.21
CA ILE A 374 -23.87 -22.27 17.18
C ILE A 374 -24.11 -23.38 16.16
N ASP A 375 -25.31 -23.98 16.15
CA ASP A 375 -25.70 -25.01 15.20
C ASP A 375 -25.70 -24.47 13.74
N ALA A 376 -26.12 -23.22 13.54
CA ALA A 376 -26.05 -22.57 12.23
C ALA A 376 -24.60 -22.42 11.77
N ALA A 377 -23.70 -21.97 12.64
CA ALA A 377 -22.27 -21.84 12.35
C ALA A 377 -21.63 -23.20 12.02
N LEU A 378 -21.99 -24.27 12.75
CA LEU A 378 -21.53 -25.62 12.47
C LEU A 378 -22.03 -26.12 11.11
N ARG A 379 -23.31 -25.91 10.76
CA ARG A 379 -23.85 -26.27 9.43
C ARG A 379 -23.13 -25.50 8.33
N TRP A 380 -22.94 -24.21 8.52
CA TRP A 380 -22.19 -23.36 7.58
C TRP A 380 -20.75 -23.85 7.38
N ALA A 381 -20.02 -24.20 8.46
CA ALA A 381 -18.66 -24.72 8.40
C ALA A 381 -18.58 -26.09 7.70
N ARG A 382 -19.49 -27.03 8.04
CA ARG A 382 -19.56 -28.36 7.43
C ARG A 382 -19.77 -28.29 5.91
N ASN A 383 -20.61 -27.36 5.45
CA ASN A 383 -20.88 -27.17 4.01
C ASN A 383 -19.64 -26.69 3.23
N ARG A 384 -18.65 -26.11 3.89
CA ARG A 384 -17.37 -25.66 3.29
C ARG A 384 -16.27 -26.73 3.34
N GLY A 385 -16.54 -27.85 3.97
CA GLY A 385 -15.63 -29.00 4.07
C GLY A 385 -14.67 -28.89 5.26
N ARG A 386 -14.02 -30.02 5.57
CA ARG A 386 -13.10 -30.17 6.71
C ARG A 386 -11.63 -29.99 6.36
N SER A 387 -11.30 -29.79 5.10
CA SER A 387 -9.91 -29.66 4.64
C SER A 387 -9.32 -28.27 4.83
N SER A 388 -10.16 -27.27 5.10
CA SER A 388 -9.74 -25.88 5.18
C SER A 388 -10.44 -25.14 6.33
N VAL A 389 -9.77 -24.09 6.81
CA VAL A 389 -10.37 -23.10 7.70
C VAL A 389 -11.37 -22.28 6.89
N ALA A 390 -12.57 -22.07 7.45
CA ALA A 390 -13.60 -21.23 6.87
C ALA A 390 -13.86 -20.01 7.75
N CYS A 391 -13.98 -18.82 7.17
CA CYS A 391 -14.32 -17.61 7.90
C CYS A 391 -15.19 -16.66 7.09
N THR A 392 -16.00 -15.88 7.78
CA THR A 392 -16.74 -14.73 7.25
C THR A 392 -16.92 -13.67 8.32
N ALA A 393 -17.01 -12.42 7.90
CA ALA A 393 -17.34 -11.28 8.76
C ALA A 393 -18.82 -10.87 8.64
N LEU A 394 -19.60 -11.52 7.75
CA LEU A 394 -20.99 -11.19 7.45
C LEU A 394 -21.92 -12.18 8.13
N GLY A 395 -22.83 -11.66 8.97
CA GLY A 395 -23.83 -12.48 9.66
C GLY A 395 -24.78 -13.18 8.69
N GLU A 396 -25.11 -12.55 7.56
CA GLU A 396 -25.97 -13.13 6.52
C GLU A 396 -25.42 -14.41 5.89
N ASP A 397 -24.10 -14.56 5.82
CA ASP A 397 -23.44 -15.73 5.23
C ASP A 397 -23.72 -17.03 5.98
N TRP A 398 -23.94 -16.97 7.29
CA TRP A 398 -24.16 -18.15 8.13
C TRP A 398 -25.45 -18.09 8.94
N ASN A 399 -26.15 -16.96 8.89
CA ASN A 399 -27.44 -16.71 9.50
C ASN A 399 -27.49 -17.05 11.02
N PRO A 400 -26.92 -16.20 11.88
CA PRO A 400 -26.92 -16.40 13.33
C PRO A 400 -28.32 -16.26 13.98
N ALA A 401 -29.36 -16.13 13.18
CA ALA A 401 -30.74 -15.85 13.63
C ALA A 401 -30.88 -14.50 14.37
N ASP A 402 -31.51 -14.48 15.54
CA ASP A 402 -31.71 -13.24 16.31
C ASP A 402 -30.44 -12.75 17.04
N ASP A 403 -29.34 -13.52 17.01
CA ASP A 403 -28.11 -13.27 17.77
C ASP A 403 -27.05 -12.47 16.97
N VAL A 404 -27.42 -11.77 15.89
CA VAL A 404 -26.51 -11.00 15.01
C VAL A 404 -25.63 -10.03 15.80
N HIS A 405 -26.16 -9.42 16.86
CA HIS A 405 -25.43 -8.44 17.67
C HIS A 405 -24.33 -9.08 18.52
N ASP A 406 -24.55 -10.28 19.02
CA ASP A 406 -23.60 -10.99 19.87
C ASP A 406 -22.56 -11.78 19.07
N ALA A 407 -22.90 -12.20 17.84
CA ALA A 407 -22.00 -12.89 16.95
C ALA A 407 -22.39 -12.63 15.49
N CYS A 408 -21.54 -11.94 14.76
CA CYS A 408 -21.70 -11.63 13.36
C CYS A 408 -20.63 -12.30 12.50
N GLY A 409 -19.37 -12.17 12.89
CA GLY A 409 -18.25 -12.88 12.24
C GLY A 409 -18.04 -14.26 12.84
N VAL A 410 -17.71 -15.23 12.00
CA VAL A 410 -17.33 -16.60 12.42
C VAL A 410 -16.07 -17.04 11.73
N LEU A 411 -15.20 -17.72 12.49
CA LEU A 411 -14.02 -18.42 12.00
C LEU A 411 -14.09 -19.86 12.51
N ALA A 412 -14.16 -20.83 11.62
CA ALA A 412 -14.35 -22.23 11.93
C ALA A 412 -13.10 -23.06 11.53
N LEU A 413 -12.59 -23.84 12.49
CA LEU A 413 -11.45 -24.73 12.31
C LEU A 413 -11.86 -26.17 12.66
N PRO A 414 -11.73 -27.12 11.73
CA PRO A 414 -11.98 -28.52 12.04
C PRO A 414 -10.88 -29.05 12.97
N LEU A 415 -11.26 -29.80 13.99
CA LEU A 415 -10.32 -30.53 14.86
C LEU A 415 -10.11 -31.94 14.31
N GLY A 416 -8.86 -32.43 14.34
CA GLY A 416 -8.45 -33.68 13.70
C GLY A 416 -8.94 -34.97 14.38
N ARG A 417 -9.72 -34.90 15.47
CA ARG A 417 -10.04 -36.06 16.33
C ARG A 417 -11.33 -36.78 15.97
N GLY A 418 -12.41 -36.07 15.74
CA GLY A 418 -13.73 -36.62 15.44
C GLY A 418 -14.28 -36.11 14.11
N VAL A 419 -15.24 -36.83 13.56
CA VAL A 419 -15.89 -36.42 12.31
C VAL A 419 -16.61 -35.07 12.48
N ASP A 420 -16.92 -34.67 13.69
CA ASP A 420 -17.73 -33.52 14.00
C ASP A 420 -17.17 -32.60 15.10
N ASP A 421 -15.85 -32.63 15.29
CA ASP A 421 -15.19 -31.76 16.27
C ASP A 421 -14.72 -30.48 15.60
N TRP A 422 -15.03 -29.32 16.21
CA TRP A 422 -14.77 -27.99 15.68
C TRP A 422 -14.35 -27.00 16.76
N LEU A 423 -13.43 -26.11 16.39
CA LEU A 423 -13.17 -24.87 17.10
C LEU A 423 -13.84 -23.73 16.31
N LEU A 424 -14.74 -23.00 16.96
CA LEU A 424 -15.39 -21.83 16.40
C LEU A 424 -14.98 -20.59 17.19
N LEU A 425 -14.62 -19.54 16.48
CA LEU A 425 -14.33 -18.22 17.02
C LEU A 425 -15.37 -17.25 16.47
N PHE A 426 -15.86 -16.36 17.32
CA PHE A 426 -16.89 -15.41 16.97
C PHE A 426 -16.43 -13.98 17.19
N ARG A 427 -16.91 -13.06 16.36
CA ARG A 427 -16.78 -11.61 16.52
C ARG A 427 -18.16 -10.98 16.57
N ARG A 428 -18.31 -10.01 17.45
CA ARG A 428 -19.54 -9.23 17.59
C ARG A 428 -19.77 -8.36 16.35
N GLU A 429 -21.02 -7.97 16.16
CA GLU A 429 -21.37 -6.93 15.19
C GLU A 429 -20.63 -5.64 15.53
N GLN A 430 -20.01 -5.06 14.52
CA GLN A 430 -19.42 -3.74 14.61
C GLN A 430 -20.28 -2.75 13.84
N ARG A 431 -21.23 -2.13 14.52
CA ARG A 431 -21.98 -1.01 13.96
C ARG A 431 -21.04 0.17 13.83
N ARG A 432 -20.84 0.62 12.63
CA ARG A 432 -20.01 1.80 12.35
C ARG A 432 -20.66 2.68 11.33
N THR A 433 -20.54 3.97 11.55
CA THR A 433 -20.84 4.97 10.56
C THR A 433 -19.59 5.18 9.70
N VAL A 434 -19.72 5.00 8.40
CA VAL A 434 -18.67 5.27 7.42
C VAL A 434 -19.07 6.55 6.69
N LEU A 435 -18.16 7.52 6.71
CA LEU A 435 -18.32 8.76 5.95
C LEU A 435 -17.62 8.62 4.60
N TRP A 436 -18.38 8.63 3.53
CA TRP A 436 -17.85 8.57 2.17
C TRP A 436 -17.77 9.96 1.55
N ALA A 437 -16.75 10.20 0.76
CA ALA A 437 -16.71 11.36 -0.13
C ALA A 437 -17.59 11.08 -1.36
N GLY A 438 -18.89 11.34 -1.24
CA GLY A 438 -19.92 10.94 -2.19
C GLY A 438 -20.40 9.50 -2.01
N ARG A 439 -21.54 9.15 -2.57
CA ARG A 439 -22.13 7.81 -2.44
C ARG A 439 -21.28 6.77 -3.18
N PRO A 440 -20.82 5.70 -2.50
CA PRO A 440 -19.95 4.68 -3.10
C PRO A 440 -20.68 3.77 -4.10
N ASP A 441 -22.02 3.69 -4.01
CA ASP A 441 -22.91 2.90 -4.87
C ASP A 441 -23.42 3.67 -6.09
N GLN A 442 -23.17 4.98 -6.18
CA GLN A 442 -23.48 5.74 -7.40
C GLN A 442 -22.45 5.35 -8.47
N PRO A 443 -22.92 4.72 -9.55
CA PRO A 443 -22.03 4.34 -10.63
C PRO A 443 -21.38 5.59 -11.23
N PHE A 444 -20.15 5.43 -11.70
CA PHE A 444 -19.60 6.35 -12.67
C PHE A 444 -20.63 6.58 -13.76
N GLN A 445 -20.80 7.80 -14.23
CA GLN A 445 -21.69 8.06 -15.33
C GLN A 445 -21.03 7.50 -16.61
N LEU A 446 -21.76 6.67 -17.34
CA LEU A 446 -21.34 6.36 -18.70
C LEU A 446 -21.39 7.67 -19.50
N ASP A 447 -20.39 7.88 -20.32
CA ASP A 447 -20.43 9.02 -21.24
C ASP A 447 -21.63 8.86 -22.21
N PRO A 448 -22.04 9.91 -22.93
CA PRO A 448 -23.18 9.84 -23.84
C PRO A 448 -23.04 8.75 -24.94
N SER A 449 -21.83 8.29 -25.26
CA SER A 449 -21.59 7.19 -26.20
C SER A 449 -21.78 5.80 -25.57
N GLY A 450 -21.76 5.71 -24.23
CA GLY A 450 -21.87 4.45 -23.49
C GLY A 450 -20.58 3.62 -23.47
N ASP A 451 -19.51 4.11 -24.06
CA ASP A 451 -18.25 3.37 -24.23
C ASP A 451 -17.23 3.67 -23.14
N ARG A 452 -17.40 4.76 -22.38
CA ARG A 452 -16.46 5.23 -21.39
C ARG A 452 -17.15 5.53 -20.05
N VAL A 453 -16.49 5.15 -18.97
CA VAL A 453 -16.89 5.52 -17.61
C VAL A 453 -16.32 6.90 -17.31
N GLY A 454 -17.18 7.89 -17.10
CA GLY A 454 -16.79 9.20 -16.57
C GLY A 454 -16.56 9.14 -15.05
N PRO A 455 -15.69 9.99 -14.50
CA PRO A 455 -15.43 10.04 -13.07
C PRO A 455 -16.64 10.60 -12.30
N ARG A 456 -16.66 10.34 -11.00
CA ARG A 456 -17.71 10.87 -10.11
C ARG A 456 -17.77 12.39 -10.14
N THR A 457 -18.97 12.92 -10.02
CA THR A 457 -19.23 14.37 -10.01
C THR A 457 -19.59 14.92 -8.63
N SER A 458 -19.86 14.05 -7.64
CA SER A 458 -20.20 14.45 -6.27
C SER A 458 -19.23 13.86 -5.26
N PHE A 459 -18.71 14.72 -4.39
CA PHE A 459 -17.80 14.42 -3.28
C PHE A 459 -18.37 14.91 -1.94
N ALA A 460 -19.66 15.26 -1.91
CA ALA A 460 -20.33 15.63 -0.66
C ALA A 460 -20.32 14.45 0.31
N ALA A 461 -20.02 14.72 1.59
CA ALA A 461 -19.98 13.68 2.61
C ALA A 461 -21.32 12.94 2.67
N TRP A 462 -21.26 11.61 2.60
CA TRP A 462 -22.40 10.72 2.68
C TRP A 462 -22.16 9.69 3.78
N GLU A 463 -23.15 9.52 4.62
CA GLU A 463 -23.09 8.64 5.79
C GLU A 463 -23.68 7.28 5.47
N GLU A 464 -22.89 6.22 5.66
CA GLU A 464 -23.32 4.83 5.56
C GLU A 464 -23.29 4.18 6.94
N GLN A 465 -24.43 3.65 7.36
CA GLN A 465 -24.50 2.82 8.56
C GLN A 465 -24.28 1.36 8.18
N VAL A 466 -23.08 0.86 8.47
CA VAL A 466 -22.74 -0.55 8.26
C VAL A 466 -23.24 -1.36 9.45
N GLN A 467 -24.14 -2.32 9.16
CA GLN A 467 -24.73 -3.26 10.13
C GLN A 467 -24.57 -4.69 9.61
N GLY A 468 -24.76 -5.69 10.49
CA GLY A 468 -24.67 -7.09 10.12
C GLY A 468 -23.24 -7.58 9.77
N SER A 469 -22.22 -6.81 10.12
CA SER A 469 -20.81 -7.16 9.86
C SER A 469 -19.93 -6.99 11.09
N SER A 470 -18.92 -7.84 11.22
CA SER A 470 -17.84 -7.73 12.21
C SER A 470 -16.56 -7.16 11.58
N ILE A 471 -15.52 -7.01 12.40
CA ILE A 471 -14.16 -6.83 11.87
C ILE A 471 -13.80 -8.06 11.00
N PRO A 472 -13.27 -7.87 9.78
CA PRO A 472 -12.85 -8.99 8.94
C PRO A 472 -11.77 -9.86 9.60
N TRP A 473 -11.77 -11.16 9.29
CA TRP A 473 -10.72 -12.09 9.68
C TRP A 473 -9.53 -11.94 8.72
N PHE A 474 -8.43 -11.41 9.24
CA PHE A 474 -7.21 -11.27 8.46
C PHE A 474 -6.41 -12.56 8.46
N HIS A 475 -5.49 -12.73 7.53
CA HIS A 475 -4.64 -13.91 7.41
C HIS A 475 -3.95 -14.28 8.73
N ARG A 476 -3.43 -13.28 9.44
CA ARG A 476 -2.82 -13.46 10.77
C ARG A 476 -3.77 -14.02 11.84
N ASP A 477 -5.06 -13.60 11.81
CA ASP A 477 -6.06 -14.09 12.78
C ASP A 477 -6.31 -15.58 12.56
N VAL A 478 -6.33 -15.98 11.27
CA VAL A 478 -6.45 -17.38 10.86
C VAL A 478 -5.24 -18.19 11.29
N GLU A 479 -4.03 -17.68 11.12
CA GLU A 479 -2.79 -18.35 11.59
C GLU A 479 -2.79 -18.53 13.10
N LEU A 480 -3.19 -17.51 13.86
CA LEU A 480 -3.30 -17.59 15.31
C LEU A 480 -4.30 -18.63 15.77
N ALA A 481 -5.47 -18.63 15.14
CA ALA A 481 -6.51 -19.62 15.40
C ALA A 481 -6.02 -21.04 15.07
N GLN A 482 -5.25 -21.23 13.99
CA GLN A 482 -4.62 -22.51 13.65
C GLN A 482 -3.58 -22.95 14.70
N ARG A 483 -2.77 -22.03 15.20
CA ARG A 483 -1.81 -22.31 16.27
C ARG A 483 -2.52 -22.70 17.57
N LEU A 484 -3.60 -21.99 17.94
CA LEU A 484 -4.44 -22.34 19.08
C LEU A 484 -5.08 -23.72 18.91
N ARG A 485 -5.60 -24.01 17.71
CA ARG A 485 -6.10 -25.35 17.37
C ARG A 485 -5.09 -26.45 17.67
N MET A 486 -3.83 -26.28 17.21
CA MET A 486 -2.78 -27.26 17.44
C MET A 486 -2.48 -27.49 18.93
N VAL A 487 -2.53 -26.43 19.74
CA VAL A 487 -2.36 -26.52 21.20
C VAL A 487 -3.49 -27.31 21.83
N LEU A 488 -4.74 -27.00 21.47
CA LEU A 488 -5.93 -27.70 21.95
C LEU A 488 -5.94 -29.17 21.51
N GLU A 489 -5.58 -29.49 20.27
CA GLU A 489 -5.49 -30.86 19.76
C GLU A 489 -4.45 -31.68 20.53
N ARG A 490 -3.27 -31.11 20.83
CA ARG A 490 -2.24 -31.80 21.65
C ARG A 490 -2.73 -32.07 23.05
N ALA A 491 -3.37 -31.11 23.70
CA ALA A 491 -3.89 -31.28 25.03
C ALA A 491 -4.98 -32.36 25.08
N LEU A 492 -5.89 -32.32 24.11
CA LEU A 492 -6.93 -33.31 23.95
C LEU A 492 -6.36 -34.70 23.58
N ALA A 493 -5.23 -34.80 22.85
CA ALA A 493 -4.55 -36.05 22.52
C ALA A 493 -3.86 -36.68 23.74
N GLY A 494 -3.30 -35.87 24.63
CA GLY A 494 -2.71 -36.34 25.90
C GLY A 494 -3.69 -37.07 26.80
N THR A 495 -4.99 -36.76 26.70
CA THR A 495 -6.05 -37.44 27.45
C THR A 495 -6.44 -38.80 26.92
N THR A 496 -6.24 -39.03 25.62
CA THR A 496 -6.47 -40.36 25.00
C THR A 496 -5.25 -41.31 25.15
N ALA A 497 -4.04 -40.74 25.32
CA ALA A 497 -2.81 -41.53 25.50
C ALA A 497 -2.75 -42.25 26.86
N LEU A 498 -3.49 -41.79 27.86
CA LEU A 498 -3.78 -42.57 29.08
C LEU A 498 -4.77 -43.72 28.82
N ALA A 499 -5.39 -43.77 27.64
CA ALA A 499 -6.36 -44.81 27.24
C ALA A 499 -5.91 -45.65 26.02
N GLY A 500 -4.68 -45.56 25.52
CA GLY A 500 -4.21 -46.39 24.41
C GLY A 500 -3.15 -45.72 23.51
N SER A 501 -2.00 -46.39 23.43
CA SER A 501 -0.75 -46.02 22.78
C SER A 501 -0.80 -45.83 21.24
N HIS A 502 0.09 -44.99 20.76
CA HIS A 502 0.79 -44.89 19.46
C HIS A 502 0.14 -44.16 18.26
N SER A 503 0.70 -43.05 17.84
CA SER A 503 1.47 -42.97 16.57
C SER A 503 2.16 -41.60 16.40
N SER A 504 3.37 -41.66 15.84
CA SER A 504 4.32 -40.60 15.57
C SER A 504 3.91 -39.74 14.36
N ILE A 505 4.12 -38.43 14.43
CA ILE A 505 4.11 -37.52 13.27
C ILE A 505 5.45 -36.79 13.23
N ASP A 506 6.08 -36.88 12.08
CA ASP A 506 7.32 -36.22 11.66
C ASP A 506 7.28 -34.69 11.85
N ARG A 507 8.34 -34.19 12.45
CA ARG A 507 8.60 -32.74 12.55
C ARG A 507 9.69 -32.38 11.55
N ASP A 508 9.42 -31.40 10.70
CA ASP A 508 10.46 -30.75 9.91
C ASP A 508 11.30 -29.84 10.82
N PRO A 509 12.57 -30.21 11.13
CA PRO A 509 13.42 -29.43 12.04
C PRO A 509 13.92 -28.13 11.40
N VAL A 510 13.87 -27.99 10.09
CA VAL A 510 14.39 -26.83 9.34
C VAL A 510 13.48 -25.61 9.53
N ALA A 511 12.15 -25.77 9.42
CA ALA A 511 11.19 -24.70 9.65
C ALA A 511 11.22 -24.13 11.09
N ALA A 512 11.57 -24.96 12.07
CA ALA A 512 11.72 -24.52 13.47
C ALA A 512 13.03 -23.73 13.71
N ILE A 513 14.06 -23.98 12.94
CA ILE A 513 15.35 -23.26 13.01
C ILE A 513 15.22 -21.90 12.31
N GLU A 514 14.61 -21.86 11.12
CA GLU A 514 14.37 -20.62 10.38
C GLU A 514 13.47 -19.64 11.14
N ALA A 515 12.39 -20.12 11.79
CA ALA A 515 11.52 -19.29 12.63
C ALA A 515 12.25 -18.74 13.88
N ARG A 516 13.23 -19.49 14.45
CA ARG A 516 14.06 -19.03 15.56
C ARG A 516 15.09 -17.99 15.12
N GLU A 517 15.70 -18.15 13.96
CA GLU A 517 16.65 -17.17 13.41
C GLU A 517 15.97 -15.87 13.03
N GLN A 518 14.81 -15.92 12.36
CA GLN A 518 14.02 -14.72 12.08
C GLN A 518 13.61 -13.99 13.36
N SER A 519 13.15 -14.70 14.39
CA SER A 519 12.80 -14.09 15.68
C SER A 519 14.00 -13.46 16.39
N ALA A 520 15.19 -14.03 16.26
CA ALA A 520 16.43 -13.48 16.83
C ALA A 520 16.89 -12.22 16.07
N ARG A 521 16.73 -12.19 14.73
CA ARG A 521 17.03 -11.03 13.89
C ARG A 521 16.09 -9.87 14.21
N LEU A 522 14.78 -10.12 14.36
CA LEU A 522 13.78 -9.12 14.72
C LEU A 522 14.01 -8.53 16.12
N ARG A 523 14.43 -9.33 17.11
CA ARG A 523 14.80 -8.84 18.44
C ARG A 523 16.01 -7.90 18.39
N ARG A 524 17.05 -8.22 17.64
CA ARG A 524 18.22 -7.36 17.44
C ARG A 524 17.87 -6.01 16.80
N LEU A 525 16.93 -6.03 15.82
CA LEU A 525 16.42 -4.81 15.21
C LEU A 525 15.61 -3.95 16.21
N ALA A 526 14.76 -4.57 17.03
CA ALA A 526 14.00 -3.89 18.07
C ALA A 526 14.92 -3.27 19.16
N GLU A 527 15.94 -4.00 19.64
CA GLU A 527 16.93 -3.53 20.59
C GLU A 527 17.76 -2.35 20.04
N LEU A 528 18.08 -2.37 18.75
CA LEU A 528 18.76 -1.26 18.08
C LEU A 528 17.88 -0.01 17.92
N LEU A 529 16.56 -0.19 17.88
CA LEU A 529 15.59 0.92 17.80
C LEU A 529 15.29 1.52 19.19
N ASP A 530 15.32 0.74 20.26
CA ASP A 530 15.02 1.22 21.63
C ASP A 530 16.20 1.92 22.33
N GLY A 531 17.42 1.69 21.89
CA GLY A 531 18.65 2.03 22.66
C GLY A 531 19.32 3.38 22.37
N ALA A 532 18.80 4.33 21.57
CA ALA A 532 19.58 5.50 21.20
C ALA A 532 18.79 6.79 20.89
N SER A 533 19.31 7.91 21.37
CA SER A 533 18.91 9.29 21.05
C SER A 533 19.00 9.62 19.54
N PRO A 534 18.15 10.52 19.02
CA PRO A 534 18.09 10.83 17.59
C PRO A 534 19.29 11.66 17.13
N GLY A 535 20.12 11.13 16.24
CA GLY A 535 21.26 11.82 15.66
C GLY A 535 21.74 11.20 14.34
N ARG A 536 22.54 11.98 13.59
CA ARG A 536 23.13 11.62 12.27
C ARG A 536 23.79 10.22 12.22
N ALA A 537 24.35 9.78 13.35
CA ALA A 537 24.94 8.44 13.49
C ALA A 537 23.91 7.29 13.42
N ARG A 538 22.64 7.55 13.78
CA ARG A 538 21.54 6.57 13.74
C ARG A 538 21.07 6.32 12.31
N LEU A 539 20.94 7.38 11.52
CA LEU A 539 20.62 7.29 10.08
C LEU A 539 21.70 6.52 9.31
N GLN A 540 22.98 6.75 9.61
CA GLN A 540 24.09 6.03 8.98
C GLN A 540 24.17 4.56 9.43
N ARG A 541 23.73 4.20 10.64
CA ARG A 541 23.65 2.81 11.09
C ARG A 541 22.45 2.08 10.49
N LEU A 542 21.30 2.75 10.42
CA LEU A 542 20.10 2.22 9.74
C LEU A 542 20.35 2.01 8.26
N HIS A 543 21.02 2.94 7.59
CA HIS A 543 21.35 2.81 6.17
C HIS A 543 22.32 1.63 5.92
N ARG A 544 23.34 1.45 6.75
CA ARG A 544 24.25 0.29 6.66
C ARG A 544 23.56 -1.04 6.97
N LEU A 545 22.61 -1.07 7.90
CA LEU A 545 21.83 -2.26 8.22
C LEU A 545 20.85 -2.63 7.09
N LEU A 546 20.20 -1.63 6.50
CA LEU A 546 19.32 -1.83 5.34
C LEU A 546 20.09 -2.31 4.12
N SER A 547 21.25 -1.71 3.80
CA SER A 547 22.13 -2.23 2.73
C SER A 547 22.57 -3.67 2.98
N HIS A 548 22.88 -4.02 4.21
CA HIS A 548 23.30 -5.39 4.54
C HIS A 548 22.15 -6.40 4.44
N ILE A 549 20.93 -5.99 4.81
CA ILE A 549 19.71 -6.80 4.65
C ILE A 549 19.35 -6.95 3.17
N GLU A 550 19.48 -5.89 2.38
CA GLU A 550 19.27 -5.94 0.92
C GLU A 550 20.28 -6.87 0.23
N ASP A 551 21.55 -6.81 0.65
CA ASP A 551 22.62 -7.70 0.15
C ASP A 551 22.37 -9.18 0.52
N GLU A 552 21.92 -9.46 1.77
CA GLU A 552 21.58 -10.81 2.21
C GLU A 552 20.33 -11.37 1.53
N LEU A 553 19.28 -10.55 1.35
CA LEU A 553 18.07 -10.94 0.61
C LEU A 553 18.37 -11.17 -0.87
N GLY A 554 19.27 -10.39 -1.47
CA GLY A 554 19.77 -10.59 -2.83
C GLY A 554 20.55 -11.90 -2.97
N ALA A 555 21.38 -12.24 -1.98
CA ALA A 555 22.15 -13.51 -1.95
C ALA A 555 21.23 -14.74 -1.79
N MET A 556 20.13 -14.63 -1.01
CA MET A 556 19.15 -15.72 -0.85
C MET A 556 18.29 -15.94 -2.10
N ALA A 557 17.96 -14.88 -2.83
CA ALA A 557 17.23 -14.97 -4.10
C ALA A 557 18.07 -15.58 -5.24
N GLY A 558 19.41 -15.46 -5.17
CA GLY A 558 20.34 -15.98 -6.17
C GLY A 558 20.71 -17.48 -6.03
N THR A 559 20.30 -18.14 -4.95
CA THR A 559 20.61 -19.56 -4.70
C THR A 559 19.50 -20.54 -5.09
N ASN A 560 18.39 -20.06 -5.64
CA ASN A 560 17.26 -20.87 -6.17
C ASN A 560 17.16 -20.79 -7.72
N GLY A 561 18.28 -20.80 -8.41
CA GLY A 561 18.39 -20.93 -9.87
C GLY A 561 19.01 -22.27 -10.28
#